data_17783750fd4ef72077a8e6df2abe0377
#
_entry.id   17783750fd4ef72077a8e6df2abe0377
#
_cell.length_a   1.000
_cell.length_b   1.000
_cell.length_c   1.000
_cell.angle_alpha   90.00
_cell.angle_beta   90.00
_cell.angle_gamma   90.00
#
_symmetry.space_group_name_H-M   'P 1'
#
loop_
_entity.id
_entity.type
_entity.pdbx_description
1 polymer ?
#
loop_
_entity_poly.entity_id
_entity_poly.type
_entity_poly.pdbx_seq_one_letter_code
_entity_poly.pdbx_strand_id
1 'polypeptide(L)'
;VYERIWTRSLIKWLRRIRRWDEATLVQEFVMLTSFRGLMAASLAMASISLATPAMAQSEDEAASSSITASANVALTTDYRFRGISQSGGDPALQGGFDVAHDSGFYVGTWASSIKGGPSYGDLELDIYAGWSGNLTEAVSVDLGVLYYIYPTEDLGLDTDYWEPYASVSTTLGPAAATFGVAYAPKQDSLSGQDNLYLYTDLGFGIPNTPISINGHLGYTDGVLAPPFVAGTLDDTGFDWSLGASVAKGNFELGVAYVGVEGPSIDGYTDDAIVATLSASF
;
A
#
# COMPACT_ATOMS: atom_id res chain seq x y z
N VAL A 1 -48.71 19.35 -4.44
CA VAL A 1 -48.88 17.95 -3.99
C VAL A 1 -47.52 17.25 -3.90
N TYR A 2 -46.51 17.66 -4.65
CA TYR A 2 -45.18 17.02 -4.69
C TYR A 2 -44.22 17.40 -3.53
N GLU A 3 -44.38 18.54 -2.90
CA GLU A 3 -43.49 18.97 -1.79
C GLU A 3 -43.73 18.24 -0.44
N ARG A 4 -44.90 17.66 -0.23
CA ARG A 4 -45.24 16.99 1.06
C ARG A 4 -44.72 15.56 1.20
N ILE A 5 -44.22 14.95 0.12
CA ILE A 5 -43.75 13.56 0.14
C ILE A 5 -42.25 13.50 0.54
N TRP A 6 -41.46 14.45 0.10
CA TRP A 6 -40.03 14.51 0.39
C TRP A 6 -39.71 14.88 1.85
N THR A 7 -40.47 15.78 2.45
CA THR A 7 -40.27 16.18 3.85
C THR A 7 -40.60 15.06 4.85
N ARG A 8 -41.55 14.20 4.54
CA ARG A 8 -41.90 13.06 5.42
C ARG A 8 -40.88 11.92 5.36
N SER A 9 -40.23 11.71 4.20
CA SER A 9 -39.19 10.71 4.03
C SER A 9 -37.90 11.14 4.71
N LEU A 10 -37.53 12.42 4.61
CA LEU A 10 -36.34 12.98 5.24
C LEU A 10 -36.43 12.95 6.77
N ILE A 11 -37.60 13.29 7.32
CA ILE A 11 -37.86 13.26 8.78
C ILE A 11 -37.87 11.81 9.33
N LYS A 12 -38.36 10.83 8.56
CA LYS A 12 -38.25 9.42 8.92
C LYS A 12 -36.83 8.90 8.90
N TRP A 13 -36.03 9.34 7.94
CA TRP A 13 -34.62 8.98 7.81
C TRP A 13 -33.79 9.59 8.94
N LEU A 14 -33.98 10.87 9.26
CA LEU A 14 -33.34 11.56 10.38
C LEU A 14 -33.72 10.99 11.76
N ARG A 15 -34.96 10.47 11.93
CA ARG A 15 -35.36 9.78 13.16
C ARG A 15 -34.76 8.38 13.27
N ARG A 16 -34.34 7.75 12.19
CA ARG A 16 -33.66 6.46 12.20
C ARG A 16 -32.19 6.58 12.62
N ILE A 17 -31.54 7.70 12.30
CA ILE A 17 -30.15 8.01 12.71
C ILE A 17 -30.09 8.32 14.23
N ARG A 18 -31.15 8.83 14.83
CA ARG A 18 -31.19 9.20 16.27
C ARG A 18 -31.40 8.04 17.24
N ARG A 19 -31.40 6.80 16.76
CA ARG A 19 -31.61 5.58 17.56
C ARG A 19 -30.35 4.71 17.69
N TRP A 20 -29.21 5.24 17.36
CA TRP A 20 -27.96 4.56 17.70
C TRP A 20 -27.58 5.01 19.11
N ASP A 21 -27.61 4.04 20.02
CA ASP A 21 -27.23 4.22 21.42
C ASP A 21 -25.74 4.54 21.48
N GLU A 22 -25.34 5.54 22.29
CA GLU A 22 -23.94 5.94 22.48
C GLU A 22 -23.04 4.77 22.94
N ALA A 23 -23.63 3.76 23.59
CA ALA A 23 -22.94 2.54 23.97
C ALA A 23 -22.50 1.68 22.78
N THR A 24 -23.26 1.65 21.67
CA THR A 24 -22.91 0.91 20.45
C THR A 24 -21.80 1.60 19.68
N LEU A 25 -21.77 2.94 19.67
CA LEU A 25 -20.69 3.72 19.05
C LEU A 25 -19.37 3.57 19.82
N VAL A 26 -19.41 3.51 21.16
CA VAL A 26 -18.23 3.28 21.98
C VAL A 26 -17.69 1.85 21.82
N GLN A 27 -18.55 0.86 21.65
CA GLN A 27 -18.15 -0.53 21.49
C GLN A 27 -17.54 -0.80 20.09
N GLU A 28 -18.03 -0.15 19.03
CA GLU A 28 -17.38 -0.15 17.73
C GLU A 28 -16.07 0.64 17.75
N PHE A 29 -15.99 1.74 18.51
CA PHE A 29 -14.77 2.54 18.64
C PHE A 29 -13.67 1.79 19.42
N VAL A 30 -14.03 0.96 20.40
CA VAL A 30 -13.07 0.13 21.16
C VAL A 30 -12.60 -1.08 20.33
N MET A 31 -13.44 -1.61 19.43
CA MET A 31 -12.99 -2.66 18.50
C MET A 31 -12.06 -2.14 17.38
N LEU A 32 -12.14 -0.86 17.04
CA LEU A 32 -11.26 -0.21 16.06
C LEU A 32 -9.83 0.06 16.61
N THR A 33 -9.59 -0.09 17.90
CA THR A 33 -8.26 0.12 18.52
C THR A 33 -7.46 -1.15 18.72
N SER A 34 -7.99 -2.32 18.33
CA SER A 34 -7.21 -3.57 18.34
C SER A 34 -6.50 -3.75 16.99
N PHE A 35 -5.59 -2.82 16.69
CA PHE A 35 -4.74 -2.89 15.50
C PHE A 35 -3.70 -4.00 15.68
N ARG A 36 -4.02 -5.19 15.23
CA ARG A 36 -3.04 -6.17 14.75
C ARG A 36 -2.98 -6.01 13.23
N GLY A 37 -2.44 -4.87 12.79
CA GLY A 37 -2.23 -4.56 11.38
C GLY A 37 -1.03 -5.32 10.87
N LEU A 38 -1.27 -6.35 10.06
CA LEU A 38 -0.28 -6.85 9.15
C LEU A 38 -0.05 -5.75 8.10
N MET A 39 1.02 -5.00 8.26
CA MET A 39 1.57 -4.19 7.19
C MET A 39 2.46 -5.10 6.36
N ALA A 40 1.88 -5.81 5.38
CA ALA A 40 2.68 -6.32 4.29
C ALA A 40 3.35 -5.12 3.61
N ALA A 41 4.64 -5.22 3.39
CA ALA A 41 5.42 -4.21 2.69
C ALA A 41 4.94 -4.11 1.24
N SER A 42 3.90 -3.35 1.01
CA SER A 42 3.53 -2.91 -0.32
C SER A 42 4.35 -1.65 -0.61
N LEU A 43 5.53 -1.85 -1.18
CA LEU A 43 6.36 -0.82 -1.81
C LEU A 43 5.72 -0.24 -3.08
N ALA A 44 4.60 -0.77 -3.52
CA ALA A 44 3.72 -0.12 -4.47
C ALA A 44 2.88 0.88 -3.69
N MET A 45 2.89 2.15 -4.08
CA MET A 45 2.12 3.25 -3.52
C MET A 45 0.91 2.76 -2.73
N ALA A 46 1.17 2.40 -1.49
CA ALA A 46 0.13 2.00 -0.60
C ALA A 46 -0.62 3.27 -0.21
N SER A 47 -1.78 3.46 -0.78
CA SER A 47 -2.84 3.95 0.05
C SER A 47 -2.70 3.18 1.35
N ILE A 48 -2.39 3.84 2.47
CA ILE A 48 -2.41 3.21 3.79
C ILE A 48 -3.86 2.76 3.97
N SER A 49 -4.16 1.59 3.42
CA SER A 49 -5.43 0.93 3.65
C SER A 49 -5.37 0.50 5.10
N LEU A 50 -6.03 1.27 5.95
CA LEU A 50 -6.49 0.80 7.25
C LEU A 50 -7.56 -0.28 6.98
N ALA A 51 -7.20 -1.30 6.19
CA ALA A 51 -8.07 -2.43 5.92
C ALA A 51 -8.17 -3.22 7.22
N THR A 52 -9.25 -3.01 7.94
CA THR A 52 -9.69 -3.98 8.93
C THR A 52 -9.97 -5.27 8.17
N PRO A 53 -9.35 -6.41 8.50
CA PRO A 53 -9.73 -7.67 7.91
C PRO A 53 -11.22 -7.88 8.18
N ALA A 54 -12.04 -7.92 7.13
CA ALA A 54 -13.41 -8.37 7.23
C ALA A 54 -13.36 -9.88 7.48
N MET A 55 -13.34 -10.27 8.75
CA MET A 55 -13.53 -11.66 9.14
C MET A 55 -14.99 -12.01 8.80
N ALA A 56 -15.17 -12.82 7.77
CA ALA A 56 -16.43 -13.55 7.61
C ALA A 56 -16.55 -14.50 8.80
N GLN A 57 -17.23 -14.07 9.85
CA GLN A 57 -17.58 -14.92 10.98
C GLN A 57 -18.63 -15.93 10.52
N SER A 58 -18.20 -17.15 10.28
CA SER A 58 -19.03 -18.31 10.53
C SER A 58 -18.96 -18.61 12.03
N GLU A 59 -20.07 -18.46 12.74
CA GLU A 59 -20.22 -18.92 14.13
C GLU A 59 -20.15 -20.46 14.18
N ASP A 60 -18.93 -20.98 14.24
CA ASP A 60 -18.63 -22.28 14.79
C ASP A 60 -17.38 -22.10 15.67
N GLU A 61 -17.44 -22.53 16.93
CA GLU A 61 -16.31 -22.57 17.87
C GLU A 61 -15.19 -23.46 17.32
N ALA A 62 -14.48 -22.99 16.30
CA ALA A 62 -13.22 -23.57 15.87
C ALA A 62 -12.10 -22.92 16.69
N ALA A 63 -11.22 -23.74 17.24
CA ALA A 63 -10.00 -23.32 17.91
C ALA A 63 -9.33 -22.20 17.11
N SER A 64 -9.02 -21.04 17.75
CA SER A 64 -8.40 -19.91 17.08
C SER A 64 -7.12 -20.39 16.38
N SER A 65 -7.14 -20.38 15.06
CA SER A 65 -5.95 -20.68 14.26
C SER A 65 -4.89 -19.64 14.58
N SER A 66 -3.67 -20.07 14.90
CA SER A 66 -2.52 -19.16 15.04
C SER A 66 -2.05 -18.57 13.70
N ILE A 67 -2.71 -18.93 12.60
CA ILE A 67 -2.40 -18.53 11.23
C ILE A 67 -3.58 -17.74 10.66
N THR A 68 -3.30 -16.58 10.09
CA THR A 68 -4.23 -15.74 9.33
C THR A 68 -3.79 -15.71 7.87
N ALA A 69 -4.74 -15.85 6.95
CA ALA A 69 -4.52 -15.67 5.52
C ALA A 69 -5.33 -14.47 5.03
N SER A 70 -4.76 -13.69 4.14
CA SER A 70 -5.43 -12.57 3.48
C SER A 70 -5.06 -12.50 2.01
N ALA A 71 -5.90 -11.85 1.21
CA ALA A 71 -5.68 -11.61 -0.21
C ALA A 71 -6.15 -10.22 -0.58
N ASN A 72 -5.55 -9.66 -1.63
CA ASN A 72 -5.98 -8.40 -2.19
C ASN A 72 -5.95 -8.42 -3.71
N VAL A 73 -6.70 -7.53 -4.32
CA VAL A 73 -6.67 -7.25 -5.75
C VAL A 73 -6.88 -5.75 -5.96
N ALA A 74 -6.19 -5.16 -6.93
CA ALA A 74 -6.35 -3.76 -7.28
C ALA A 74 -6.30 -3.54 -8.80
N LEU A 75 -7.00 -2.51 -9.26
CA LEU A 75 -6.88 -1.93 -10.58
C LEU A 75 -6.45 -0.48 -10.41
N THR A 76 -5.26 -0.16 -10.90
CA THR A 76 -4.72 1.20 -10.89
C THR A 76 -4.64 1.76 -12.30
N THR A 77 -4.77 3.08 -12.45
CA THR A 77 -4.62 3.74 -13.75
C THR A 77 -3.18 3.82 -14.22
N ASP A 78 -2.23 3.72 -13.27
CA ASP A 78 -0.79 3.69 -13.53
C ASP A 78 -0.11 3.03 -12.32
N TYR A 79 0.76 2.04 -12.55
CA TYR A 79 1.56 1.44 -11.49
C TYR A 79 2.84 2.25 -11.31
N ARG A 80 2.99 2.87 -10.15
CA ARG A 80 4.17 3.67 -9.80
C ARG A 80 4.97 3.00 -8.67
N PHE A 81 6.23 2.66 -8.94
CA PHE A 81 7.20 2.19 -7.96
C PHE A 81 8.21 3.30 -7.66
N ARG A 82 8.24 3.77 -6.41
CA ARG A 82 9.06 4.94 -6.01
C ARG A 82 8.84 6.12 -6.96
N GLY A 83 7.57 6.37 -7.28
CA GLY A 83 7.13 7.43 -8.18
C GLY A 83 7.30 7.17 -9.67
N ILE A 84 8.08 6.17 -10.09
CA ILE A 84 8.36 5.84 -11.49
C ILE A 84 7.32 4.87 -12.03
N SER A 85 6.75 5.15 -13.20
CA SER A 85 5.77 4.26 -13.82
C SER A 85 6.39 2.95 -14.28
N GLN A 86 5.82 1.84 -13.85
CA GLN A 86 6.15 0.49 -14.29
C GLN A 86 5.18 0.01 -15.38
N SER A 87 4.05 0.66 -15.56
CA SER A 87 3.03 0.31 -16.55
C SER A 87 3.01 1.23 -17.77
N GLY A 88 3.96 2.18 -17.88
CA GLY A 88 4.06 3.11 -19.01
C GLY A 88 2.89 4.09 -19.08
N GLY A 89 2.34 4.50 -17.93
CA GLY A 89 1.17 5.38 -17.83
C GLY A 89 -0.17 4.69 -18.15
N ASP A 90 -0.18 3.36 -18.33
CA ASP A 90 -1.40 2.59 -18.62
C ASP A 90 -1.92 1.84 -17.38
N PRO A 91 -3.20 1.42 -17.39
CA PRO A 91 -3.77 0.66 -16.29
C PRO A 91 -3.04 -0.66 -16.01
N ALA A 92 -2.86 -0.96 -14.73
CA ALA A 92 -2.28 -2.21 -14.25
C ALA A 92 -3.24 -2.96 -13.33
N LEU A 93 -3.26 -4.29 -13.47
CA LEU A 93 -3.91 -5.22 -12.55
C LEU A 93 -2.89 -5.75 -11.56
N GLN A 94 -3.20 -5.67 -10.28
CA GLN A 94 -2.33 -6.03 -9.18
C GLN A 94 -3.05 -6.96 -8.20
N GLY A 95 -2.31 -7.76 -7.45
CA GLY A 95 -2.90 -8.59 -6.42
C GLY A 95 -1.86 -9.32 -5.59
N GLY A 96 -2.25 -9.72 -4.39
CA GLY A 96 -1.36 -10.39 -3.45
C GLY A 96 -2.08 -11.38 -2.55
N PHE A 97 -1.27 -12.21 -1.91
CA PHE A 97 -1.71 -13.19 -0.92
C PHE A 97 -0.69 -13.25 0.21
N ASP A 98 -1.18 -13.22 1.44
CA ASP A 98 -0.37 -13.20 2.66
C ASP A 98 -0.79 -14.32 3.61
N VAL A 99 0.20 -14.85 4.34
CA VAL A 99 0.00 -15.75 5.46
C VAL A 99 0.82 -15.23 6.64
N ALA A 100 0.15 -15.01 7.75
CA ALA A 100 0.78 -14.53 8.98
C ALA A 100 0.51 -15.48 10.15
N HIS A 101 1.46 -15.51 11.07
CA HIS A 101 1.38 -16.24 12.32
C HIS A 101 1.31 -15.27 13.52
N ASP A 102 0.62 -15.66 14.58
CA ASP A 102 0.46 -14.84 15.80
C ASP A 102 1.79 -14.45 16.47
N SER A 103 2.91 -15.13 16.14
CA SER A 103 4.24 -14.76 16.59
C SER A 103 4.83 -13.53 15.89
N GLY A 104 4.13 -13.01 14.88
CA GLY A 104 4.55 -11.88 14.05
C GLY A 104 5.23 -12.28 12.74
N PHE A 105 5.64 -13.51 12.53
CA PHE A 105 6.20 -13.95 11.25
C PHE A 105 5.14 -14.00 10.17
N TYR A 106 5.53 -13.58 8.96
CA TYR A 106 4.68 -13.63 7.78
C TYR A 106 5.47 -14.00 6.52
N VAL A 107 4.75 -14.47 5.52
CA VAL A 107 5.21 -14.68 4.15
C VAL A 107 4.08 -14.27 3.20
N GLY A 108 4.45 -13.69 2.08
CA GLY A 108 3.47 -13.27 1.09
C GLY A 108 4.02 -13.24 -0.31
N THR A 109 3.12 -13.01 -1.26
CA THR A 109 3.43 -12.76 -2.66
C THR A 109 2.54 -11.65 -3.19
N TRP A 110 3.08 -10.88 -4.10
CA TRP A 110 2.34 -9.86 -4.81
C TRP A 110 2.74 -9.88 -6.28
N ALA A 111 1.86 -9.43 -7.16
CA ALA A 111 2.15 -9.36 -8.58
C ALA A 111 1.44 -8.18 -9.23
N SER A 112 2.03 -7.67 -10.30
CA SER A 112 1.46 -6.61 -11.14
C SER A 112 1.75 -6.84 -12.60
N SER A 113 0.77 -6.52 -13.44
CA SER A 113 1.08 -6.31 -14.86
C SER A 113 1.95 -5.05 -15.01
N ILE A 114 3.00 -5.15 -15.83
CA ILE A 114 3.95 -4.07 -16.11
C ILE A 114 4.18 -3.90 -17.61
N LYS A 115 4.88 -2.85 -18.00
CA LYS A 115 5.43 -2.62 -19.34
C LYS A 115 6.96 -2.54 -19.29
N GLY A 116 7.59 -3.60 -18.80
CA GLY A 116 9.04 -3.67 -18.63
C GLY A 116 9.82 -3.88 -19.92
N GLY A 117 9.12 -4.01 -21.06
CA GLY A 117 9.75 -4.29 -22.35
C GLY A 117 10.50 -5.62 -22.36
N PRO A 118 11.45 -5.82 -23.29
CA PRO A 118 12.17 -7.10 -23.39
C PRO A 118 13.03 -7.43 -22.16
N SER A 119 13.41 -6.42 -21.35
CA SER A 119 14.30 -6.62 -20.20
C SER A 119 13.58 -7.09 -18.94
N TYR A 120 12.32 -6.68 -18.72
CA TYR A 120 11.53 -7.00 -17.52
C TYR A 120 10.21 -7.69 -17.86
N GLY A 121 9.81 -7.73 -19.15
CA GLY A 121 8.57 -8.36 -19.60
C GLY A 121 7.30 -7.63 -19.19
N ASP A 122 6.21 -8.38 -19.03
CA ASP A 122 4.87 -7.85 -18.79
C ASP A 122 4.32 -8.19 -17.38
N LEU A 123 5.12 -8.85 -16.55
CA LEU A 123 4.74 -9.30 -15.21
C LEU A 123 5.87 -9.08 -14.20
N GLU A 124 5.56 -8.41 -13.11
CA GLU A 124 6.35 -8.38 -11.87
C GLU A 124 5.71 -9.33 -10.87
N LEU A 125 6.52 -10.17 -10.24
CA LEU A 125 6.12 -11.08 -9.17
C LEU A 125 7.08 -10.90 -8.00
N ASP A 126 6.53 -10.58 -6.84
CA ASP A 126 7.26 -10.38 -5.60
C ASP A 126 6.99 -11.54 -4.64
N ILE A 127 8.04 -11.98 -3.97
CA ILE A 127 7.96 -12.90 -2.83
C ILE A 127 8.64 -12.24 -1.65
N TYR A 128 7.96 -12.21 -0.52
CA TYR A 128 8.50 -11.59 0.68
C TYR A 128 8.24 -12.43 1.93
N ALA A 129 9.11 -12.24 2.91
CA ALA A 129 8.94 -12.81 4.24
C ALA A 129 9.52 -11.85 5.27
N GLY A 130 8.94 -11.87 6.48
CA GLY A 130 9.38 -10.95 7.51
C GLY A 130 8.81 -11.27 8.87
N TRP A 131 9.04 -10.33 9.76
CA TRP A 131 8.48 -10.31 11.10
C TRP A 131 8.00 -8.91 11.45
N SER A 132 6.76 -8.80 11.93
CA SER A 132 6.21 -7.56 12.45
C SER A 132 5.72 -7.73 13.88
N GLY A 133 5.85 -6.68 14.69
CA GLY A 133 5.43 -6.71 16.08
C GLY A 133 5.32 -5.34 16.71
N ASN A 134 4.54 -5.26 17.78
CA ASN A 134 4.37 -4.03 18.53
C ASN A 134 5.48 -3.90 19.59
N LEU A 135 6.22 -2.78 19.59
CA LEU A 135 7.14 -2.41 20.65
C LEU A 135 6.40 -1.78 21.84
N THR A 136 5.35 -1.02 21.53
CA THR A 136 4.42 -0.41 22.51
C THR A 136 3.00 -0.45 21.94
N GLU A 137 2.01 0.05 22.69
CA GLU A 137 0.63 0.17 22.18
C GLU A 137 0.51 1.10 20.95
N ALA A 138 1.44 2.05 20.80
CA ALA A 138 1.41 3.04 19.71
C ALA A 138 2.53 2.87 18.66
N VAL A 139 3.50 1.98 18.89
CA VAL A 139 4.67 1.84 18.02
C VAL A 139 4.82 0.38 17.59
N SER A 140 4.87 0.14 16.30
CA SER A 140 5.17 -1.16 15.69
C SER A 140 6.45 -1.11 14.86
N VAL A 141 7.04 -2.27 14.66
CA VAL A 141 8.23 -2.49 13.81
C VAL A 141 7.93 -3.60 12.82
N ASP A 142 8.45 -3.46 11.62
CA ASP A 142 8.43 -4.47 10.56
C ASP A 142 9.86 -4.65 10.01
N LEU A 143 10.28 -5.91 9.83
CA LEU A 143 11.57 -6.31 9.31
C LEU A 143 11.37 -7.42 8.31
N GLY A 144 11.91 -7.31 7.11
CA GLY A 144 11.71 -8.36 6.12
C GLY A 144 12.71 -8.31 4.97
N VAL A 145 12.49 -9.20 4.04
CA VAL A 145 13.20 -9.28 2.77
C VAL A 145 12.18 -9.44 1.66
N LEU A 146 12.34 -8.67 0.61
CA LEU A 146 11.56 -8.73 -0.61
C LEU A 146 12.46 -9.24 -1.75
N TYR A 147 11.91 -10.11 -2.60
CA TYR A 147 12.56 -10.63 -3.80
C TYR A 147 11.68 -10.30 -5.00
N TYR A 148 12.17 -9.46 -5.88
CA TYR A 148 11.53 -9.04 -7.13
C TYR A 148 11.89 -10.02 -8.22
N ILE A 149 10.91 -10.53 -8.96
CA ILE A 149 11.05 -11.53 -10.01
C ILE A 149 10.34 -11.03 -11.27
N TYR A 150 11.00 -11.13 -12.41
CA TYR A 150 10.46 -10.74 -13.72
C TYR A 150 10.35 -11.97 -14.64
N PRO A 151 9.37 -12.85 -14.43
CA PRO A 151 9.33 -14.17 -15.05
C PRO A 151 9.01 -14.17 -16.54
N THR A 152 8.67 -13.02 -17.11
CA THR A 152 8.30 -12.85 -18.52
C THR A 152 9.33 -12.02 -19.31
N GLU A 153 10.53 -11.82 -18.76
CA GLU A 153 11.61 -11.19 -19.51
C GLU A 153 12.02 -12.06 -20.70
N ASP A 154 12.39 -11.44 -21.84
CA ASP A 154 12.61 -12.13 -23.11
C ASP A 154 14.09 -12.28 -23.49
N LEU A 155 15.00 -11.56 -22.82
CA LEU A 155 16.42 -11.47 -23.21
C LEU A 155 17.32 -12.45 -22.46
N GLY A 156 16.81 -13.18 -21.46
CA GLY A 156 17.59 -14.06 -20.58
C GLY A 156 18.54 -13.25 -19.68
N LEU A 157 18.12 -12.05 -19.28
CA LEU A 157 18.88 -11.19 -18.39
C LEU A 157 18.64 -11.60 -16.93
N ASP A 158 19.64 -11.41 -16.09
CA ASP A 158 19.48 -11.51 -14.64
C ASP A 158 18.92 -10.17 -14.13
N THR A 159 17.60 -10.08 -14.02
CA THR A 159 16.88 -8.87 -13.60
C THR A 159 16.28 -8.99 -12.21
N ASP A 160 16.23 -10.21 -11.67
CA ASP A 160 15.70 -10.48 -10.35
C ASP A 160 16.64 -9.97 -9.26
N TYR A 161 16.11 -9.33 -8.23
CA TYR A 161 16.92 -8.83 -7.13
C TYR A 161 16.18 -8.91 -5.78
N TRP A 162 16.93 -8.91 -4.69
CA TRP A 162 16.42 -8.93 -3.34
C TRP A 162 16.77 -7.66 -2.58
N GLU A 163 15.89 -7.27 -1.68
CA GLU A 163 15.96 -6.03 -0.93
C GLU A 163 15.47 -6.26 0.51
N PRO A 164 16.33 -6.33 1.53
CA PRO A 164 15.93 -6.26 2.92
C PRO A 164 15.36 -4.89 3.25
N TYR A 165 14.38 -4.87 4.13
CA TYR A 165 13.74 -3.64 4.58
C TYR A 165 13.46 -3.65 6.08
N ALA A 166 13.29 -2.45 6.62
CA ALA A 166 12.85 -2.22 7.98
C ALA A 166 11.96 -0.99 8.06
N SER A 167 10.96 -1.00 8.92
CA SER A 167 10.17 0.19 9.21
C SER A 167 9.74 0.27 10.66
N VAL A 168 9.44 1.50 11.07
CA VAL A 168 8.81 1.82 12.37
C VAL A 168 7.57 2.64 12.08
N SER A 169 6.44 2.20 12.62
CA SER A 169 5.16 2.88 12.47
C SER A 169 4.63 3.34 13.83
N THR A 170 3.93 4.47 13.84
CA THR A 170 3.24 5.00 15.02
C THR A 170 1.87 5.52 14.67
N THR A 171 0.93 5.43 15.63
CA THR A 171 -0.42 5.99 15.50
C THR A 171 -0.70 6.95 16.66
N LEU A 172 -1.21 8.14 16.34
CA LEU A 172 -1.58 9.19 17.29
C LEU A 172 -3.00 9.68 16.97
N GLY A 173 -4.00 9.01 17.55
CA GLY A 173 -5.41 9.27 17.23
C GLY A 173 -5.71 8.96 15.76
N PRO A 174 -6.22 9.94 14.97
CA PRO A 174 -6.52 9.72 13.55
C PRO A 174 -5.29 9.78 12.63
N ALA A 175 -4.11 10.13 13.15
CA ALA A 175 -2.87 10.24 12.40
C ALA A 175 -2.01 8.98 12.54
N ALA A 176 -1.41 8.56 11.45
CA ALA A 176 -0.41 7.49 11.39
C ALA A 176 0.83 8.00 10.67
N ALA A 177 2.00 7.54 11.09
CA ALA A 177 3.26 7.81 10.42
C ALA A 177 4.11 6.54 10.37
N THR A 178 4.76 6.30 9.24
CA THR A 178 5.74 5.24 9.06
C THR A 178 7.05 5.84 8.56
N PHE A 179 8.16 5.38 9.11
CA PHE A 179 9.51 5.66 8.64
C PHE A 179 10.14 4.34 8.25
N GLY A 180 10.66 4.23 7.04
CA GLY A 180 11.22 2.99 6.55
C GLY A 180 12.52 3.17 5.79
N VAL A 181 13.22 2.06 5.66
CA VAL A 181 14.44 1.88 4.88
C VAL A 181 14.35 0.57 4.11
N ALA A 182 14.79 0.60 2.86
CA ALA A 182 15.04 -0.59 2.06
C ALA A 182 16.44 -0.48 1.45
N TYR A 183 17.17 -1.59 1.38
CA TYR A 183 18.52 -1.61 0.88
C TYR A 183 18.76 -2.82 -0.02
N ALA A 184 18.89 -2.59 -1.30
CA ALA A 184 19.33 -3.61 -2.24
C ALA A 184 20.87 -3.63 -2.26
N PRO A 185 21.52 -4.70 -1.77
CA PRO A 185 22.98 -4.80 -1.83
C PRO A 185 23.44 -5.00 -3.28
N LYS A 186 24.74 -4.92 -3.51
CA LYS A 186 25.33 -5.10 -4.85
C LYS A 186 24.96 -6.46 -5.43
N GLN A 187 24.28 -6.43 -6.58
CA GLN A 187 23.79 -7.58 -7.32
C GLN A 187 24.02 -7.38 -8.81
N ASP A 188 24.16 -8.46 -9.57
CA ASP A 188 24.40 -8.40 -11.02
C ASP A 188 23.20 -7.77 -11.74
N SER A 189 21.98 -8.04 -11.28
CA SER A 189 20.74 -7.43 -11.74
C SER A 189 20.68 -5.91 -11.59
N LEU A 190 21.43 -5.36 -10.63
CA LEU A 190 21.62 -3.92 -10.43
C LEU A 190 22.95 -3.42 -11.01
N SER A 191 23.49 -4.10 -12.04
CA SER A 191 24.77 -3.77 -12.68
C SER A 191 25.95 -3.78 -11.70
N GLY A 192 25.90 -4.61 -10.66
CA GLY A 192 26.93 -4.71 -9.61
C GLY A 192 26.91 -3.54 -8.62
N GLN A 193 25.87 -2.73 -8.62
CA GLN A 193 25.69 -1.59 -7.72
C GLN A 193 24.67 -1.90 -6.63
N ASP A 194 24.61 -1.05 -5.62
CA ASP A 194 23.61 -1.09 -4.55
C ASP A 194 22.61 0.06 -4.68
N ASN A 195 21.56 -0.01 -3.88
CA ASN A 195 20.54 1.02 -3.81
C ASN A 195 20.00 1.14 -2.39
N LEU A 196 19.99 2.34 -1.85
CA LEU A 196 19.35 2.69 -0.59
C LEU A 196 18.07 3.47 -0.85
N TYR A 197 16.99 3.11 -0.17
CA TYR A 197 15.74 3.86 -0.16
C TYR A 197 15.33 4.19 1.26
N LEU A 198 15.07 5.46 1.53
CA LEU A 198 14.52 5.94 2.79
C LEU A 198 13.15 6.56 2.52
N TYR A 199 12.16 6.30 3.37
CA TYR A 199 10.84 6.86 3.12
C TYR A 199 10.08 7.22 4.40
N THR A 200 9.08 8.07 4.21
CA THR A 200 8.11 8.44 5.23
C THR A 200 6.72 8.43 4.62
N ASP A 201 5.81 7.69 5.25
CA ASP A 201 4.39 7.71 4.95
C ASP A 201 3.62 8.39 6.06
N LEU A 202 2.65 9.21 5.68
CA LEU A 202 1.76 9.90 6.60
C LEU A 202 0.32 9.60 6.21
N GLY A 203 -0.51 9.23 7.19
CA GLY A 203 -1.93 8.99 7.03
C GLY A 203 -2.75 9.80 8.02
N PHE A 204 -3.89 10.30 7.58
CA PHE A 204 -4.85 10.99 8.43
C PHE A 204 -6.28 10.58 8.08
N GLY A 205 -6.92 9.78 8.93
CA GLY A 205 -8.33 9.46 8.81
C GLY A 205 -9.20 10.63 9.25
N ILE A 206 -10.11 11.12 8.38
CA ILE A 206 -11.02 12.20 8.74
C ILE A 206 -12.09 11.66 9.70
N PRO A 207 -12.14 12.11 10.95
CA PRO A 207 -13.05 11.55 11.96
C PRO A 207 -14.51 11.52 11.51
N ASN A 208 -15.20 10.39 11.77
CA ASN A 208 -16.59 10.13 11.42
C ASN A 208 -16.89 10.12 9.90
N THR A 209 -15.88 9.90 9.07
CA THR A 209 -16.03 9.70 7.63
C THR A 209 -15.23 8.47 7.18
N PRO A 210 -15.53 7.86 6.04
CA PRO A 210 -14.72 6.80 5.46
C PRO A 210 -13.53 7.34 4.65
N ILE A 211 -13.14 8.60 4.85
CA ILE A 211 -12.13 9.30 4.04
C ILE A 211 -10.81 9.37 4.80
N SER A 212 -9.72 9.07 4.11
CA SER A 212 -8.35 9.27 4.57
C SER A 212 -7.57 10.17 3.63
N ILE A 213 -6.61 10.93 4.16
CA ILE A 213 -5.63 11.70 3.40
C ILE A 213 -4.28 11.03 3.63
N ASN A 214 -3.52 10.81 2.56
CA ASN A 214 -2.25 10.10 2.59
C ASN A 214 -1.17 10.93 1.90
N GLY A 215 0.02 10.95 2.46
CA GLY A 215 1.21 11.58 1.90
C GLY A 215 2.39 10.65 1.99
N HIS A 216 3.26 10.71 0.99
CA HIS A 216 4.50 9.95 0.91
C HIS A 216 5.65 10.86 0.50
N LEU A 217 6.84 10.60 1.06
CA LEU A 217 8.11 11.19 0.63
C LEU A 217 9.17 10.11 0.71
N GLY A 218 9.81 9.83 -0.42
CA GLY A 218 10.93 8.91 -0.55
C GLY A 218 12.22 9.61 -0.98
N TYR A 219 13.35 9.02 -0.62
CA TYR A 219 14.68 9.40 -1.08
C TYR A 219 15.43 8.15 -1.47
N THR A 220 15.90 8.12 -2.70
CA THR A 220 16.73 7.03 -3.26
C THR A 220 18.17 7.51 -3.42
N ASP A 221 19.12 6.64 -3.06
CA ASP A 221 20.55 6.77 -3.31
C ASP A 221 21.03 5.46 -3.95
N GLY A 222 21.31 5.50 -5.26
CA GLY A 222 21.72 4.34 -6.06
C GLY A 222 21.05 4.26 -7.44
N VAL A 223 21.19 3.11 -8.07
CA VAL A 223 20.79 2.89 -9.49
C VAL A 223 19.28 2.95 -9.76
N LEU A 224 18.46 2.89 -8.72
CA LEU A 224 17.00 3.04 -8.83
C LEU A 224 16.54 4.48 -8.58
N ALA A 225 17.45 5.45 -8.41
CA ALA A 225 17.10 6.85 -8.24
C ALA A 225 16.36 7.40 -9.46
N PRO A 226 15.28 8.16 -9.30
CA PRO A 226 14.50 8.67 -10.43
C PRO A 226 15.32 9.44 -11.48
N PRO A 227 16.26 10.34 -11.14
CA PRO A 227 17.09 10.98 -12.14
C PRO A 227 18.01 10.01 -12.89
N PHE A 228 18.54 8.97 -12.20
CA PHE A 228 19.41 7.98 -12.83
C PHE A 228 18.65 7.12 -13.85
N VAL A 229 17.47 6.60 -13.49
CA VAL A 229 16.65 5.82 -14.42
C VAL A 229 16.08 6.66 -15.55
N ALA A 230 15.95 7.99 -15.36
CA ALA A 230 15.64 8.95 -16.42
C ALA A 230 16.83 9.26 -17.34
N GLY A 231 17.99 8.59 -17.16
CA GLY A 231 19.15 8.67 -18.05
C GLY A 231 20.14 9.78 -17.71
N THR A 232 20.11 10.34 -16.50
CA THR A 232 21.14 11.27 -16.02
C THR A 232 22.31 10.51 -15.33
N LEU A 233 23.30 11.23 -14.85
CA LEU A 233 24.39 10.68 -14.02
C LEU A 233 24.15 10.89 -12.51
N ASP A 234 23.00 11.46 -12.14
CA ASP A 234 22.62 11.70 -10.74
C ASP A 234 21.96 10.44 -10.20
N ASP A 235 22.63 9.79 -9.25
CA ASP A 235 22.21 8.55 -8.60
C ASP A 235 21.46 8.80 -7.29
N THR A 236 21.02 10.04 -7.07
CA THR A 236 20.16 10.42 -5.94
C THR A 236 18.88 11.09 -6.42
N GLY A 237 17.79 10.98 -5.65
CA GLY A 237 16.56 11.69 -5.99
C GLY A 237 15.41 11.41 -5.04
N PHE A 238 14.43 12.29 -5.13
CA PHE A 238 13.21 12.20 -4.33
C PHE A 238 12.03 11.71 -5.17
N ASP A 239 11.12 11.04 -4.49
CA ASP A 239 9.76 10.77 -4.97
C ASP A 239 8.75 11.20 -3.91
N TRP A 240 7.53 11.54 -4.34
CA TRP A 240 6.47 12.00 -3.44
C TRP A 240 5.09 11.67 -3.95
N SER A 241 4.14 11.56 -3.04
CA SER A 241 2.73 11.56 -3.38
C SER A 241 1.88 12.26 -2.34
N LEU A 242 0.73 12.77 -2.79
CA LEU A 242 -0.34 13.27 -1.93
C LEU A 242 -1.67 12.81 -2.50
N GLY A 243 -2.46 12.12 -1.67
CA GLY A 243 -3.72 11.55 -2.10
C GLY A 243 -4.80 11.54 -1.04
N ALA A 244 -5.96 11.08 -1.46
CA ALA A 244 -7.07 10.78 -0.58
C ALA A 244 -7.72 9.48 -1.00
N SER A 245 -8.30 8.76 -0.04
CA SER A 245 -9.04 7.53 -0.29
C SER A 245 -10.37 7.50 0.45
N VAL A 246 -11.27 6.66 -0.04
CA VAL A 246 -12.55 6.35 0.59
C VAL A 246 -12.72 4.83 0.66
N ALA A 247 -12.91 4.32 1.87
CA ALA A 247 -13.10 2.89 2.12
C ALA A 247 -14.56 2.56 2.43
N LYS A 248 -15.07 1.44 1.89
CA LYS A 248 -16.39 0.92 2.18
C LYS A 248 -16.43 -0.61 2.11
N GLY A 249 -16.57 -1.25 3.26
CA GLY A 249 -16.45 -2.72 3.36
C GLY A 249 -15.06 -3.15 2.93
N ASN A 250 -14.98 -4.10 2.02
CA ASN A 250 -13.72 -4.63 1.49
C ASN A 250 -13.11 -3.78 0.37
N PHE A 251 -13.78 -2.71 -0.07
CA PHE A 251 -13.36 -1.89 -1.20
C PHE A 251 -12.77 -0.55 -0.75
N GLU A 252 -11.72 -0.10 -1.43
CA GLU A 252 -11.16 1.22 -1.30
C GLU A 252 -10.94 1.85 -2.68
N LEU A 253 -11.31 3.13 -2.82
CA LEU A 253 -10.99 3.95 -3.97
C LEU A 253 -10.07 5.08 -3.52
N GLY A 254 -8.85 5.11 -4.06
CA GLY A 254 -7.85 6.14 -3.84
C GLY A 254 -7.60 6.97 -5.09
N VAL A 255 -7.20 8.22 -4.89
CA VAL A 255 -6.66 9.11 -5.93
C VAL A 255 -5.48 9.86 -5.34
N ALA A 256 -4.33 9.86 -6.03
CA ALA A 256 -3.13 10.53 -5.59
C ALA A 256 -2.45 11.28 -6.75
N TYR A 257 -1.87 12.43 -6.45
CA TYR A 257 -0.85 13.06 -7.27
C TYR A 257 0.50 12.50 -6.89
N VAL A 258 1.27 12.09 -7.89
CA VAL A 258 2.57 11.42 -7.75
C VAL A 258 3.59 12.13 -8.59
N GLY A 259 4.77 12.32 -8.05
CA GLY A 259 5.88 12.94 -8.78
C GLY A 259 7.22 12.41 -8.32
N VAL A 260 8.25 12.72 -9.13
CA VAL A 260 9.65 12.39 -8.87
C VAL A 260 10.56 13.54 -9.20
N GLU A 261 11.74 13.57 -8.60
CA GLU A 261 12.82 14.46 -9.00
C GLU A 261 13.47 13.98 -10.29
N GLY A 262 13.88 14.92 -11.16
CA GLY A 262 14.62 14.63 -12.37
C GLY A 262 13.89 15.00 -13.66
N PRO A 263 14.40 14.54 -14.82
CA PRO A 263 13.74 14.77 -16.10
C PRO A 263 12.36 14.14 -16.16
N SER A 264 11.37 14.89 -16.65
CA SER A 264 10.04 14.39 -16.88
C SER A 264 9.98 13.69 -18.24
N ILE A 265 9.70 12.38 -18.22
CA ILE A 265 9.52 11.53 -19.40
C ILE A 265 8.10 10.99 -19.36
N ASP A 266 7.31 11.31 -20.39
CA ASP A 266 5.88 10.96 -20.51
C ASP A 266 5.66 9.44 -20.34
N GLY A 267 4.75 9.07 -19.45
CA GLY A 267 4.44 7.68 -19.09
C GLY A 267 5.59 6.95 -18.36
N TYR A 268 6.56 7.67 -17.77
CA TYR A 268 7.68 7.06 -17.05
C TYR A 268 8.03 7.83 -15.77
N THR A 269 8.65 9.02 -15.89
CA THR A 269 9.07 9.86 -14.75
C THR A 269 8.33 11.20 -14.71
N ASP A 270 7.24 11.33 -15.46
CA ASP A 270 6.33 12.48 -15.41
C ASP A 270 5.46 12.45 -14.14
N ASP A 271 5.01 13.62 -13.73
CA ASP A 271 4.01 13.72 -12.68
C ASP A 271 2.66 13.18 -13.17
N ALA A 272 1.96 12.42 -12.33
CA ALA A 272 0.69 11.81 -12.70
C ALA A 272 -0.38 11.94 -11.61
N ILE A 273 -1.65 11.91 -12.04
CA ILE A 273 -2.78 11.62 -11.15
C ILE A 273 -3.12 10.15 -11.32
N VAL A 274 -2.96 9.39 -10.26
CA VAL A 274 -3.19 7.96 -10.22
C VAL A 274 -4.46 7.67 -9.43
N ALA A 275 -5.37 6.89 -10.01
CA ALA A 275 -6.56 6.38 -9.34
C ALA A 275 -6.45 4.85 -9.18
N THR A 276 -6.75 4.35 -7.99
CA THR A 276 -6.68 2.92 -7.67
C THR A 276 -7.97 2.47 -7.00
N LEU A 277 -8.57 1.40 -7.53
CA LEU A 277 -9.67 0.68 -6.89
C LEU A 277 -9.13 -0.66 -6.38
N SER A 278 -9.23 -0.90 -5.09
CA SER A 278 -8.77 -2.13 -4.46
C SER A 278 -9.88 -2.85 -3.70
N ALA A 279 -9.68 -4.16 -3.49
CA ALA A 279 -10.48 -4.99 -2.60
C ALA A 279 -9.57 -5.92 -1.80
N SER A 280 -9.87 -6.08 -0.49
CA SER A 280 -9.14 -6.95 0.44
C SER A 280 -10.07 -7.98 1.07
N PHE A 281 -9.56 -9.21 1.30
CA PHE A 281 -10.30 -10.37 1.75
C PHE A 281 -9.57 -11.11 2.88
#